data_30a03d70a22a2ef8d0ade70e26dd862c
#
_entry.id   30a03d70a22a2ef8d0ade70e26dd862c
#
_cell.length_a   1.000
_cell.length_b   1.000
_cell.length_c   1.000
_cell.angle_alpha   90.00
_cell.angle_beta   90.00
_cell.angle_gamma   90.00
#
_symmetry.space_group_name_H-M   'P 1'
#
loop_
_entity.id
_entity.type
_entity.pdbx_description
1 polymer ?
#
loop_
_entity_poly.entity_id
_entity_poly.type
_entity_poly.pdbx_seq_one_letter_code
_entity_poly.pdbx_strand_id
1 'polypeptide(L)'
;DLSLSGDSVIIEPGHDRRTRDETFEQKKSGLTVALSGTVGSAINNAVSAAQETKEQSDGRLKALQATKTVLSGVQAGQAVDMAATTGDPNAMGVSLSLTTQKSKSQQHAESDAVAGSTLNAGNNLSITANGKNKGAYSGDIVIAGSQLKAGGDTTLDAQNDILLSGAANTQKTSGKNSSSGGGIGVSIGAGGNGAGISVFANVNAAHGKDKGNGTDWTETTIDSGKNVTLKSGHDTVLDGAQVNGNKIVADVGHDLLMRSQQNNSDYDSKQTSVAAGGSFTFGTMSGSGYINASQDKMKSRFDSVAEQTGMFAGDGGFDIAVGNHTQLDGAVIASTDRKSVV
;
A
#
# COMPACT_ATOMS: atom_id res chain seq x y z
N ASP A 1 -22.99 15.95 30.41
CA ASP A 1 -23.88 15.42 29.39
C ASP A 1 -23.71 16.19 28.07
N LEU A 2 -23.87 15.50 26.94
CA LEU A 2 -23.92 16.08 25.62
C LEU A 2 -25.21 15.62 24.95
N SER A 3 -25.99 16.56 24.41
CA SER A 3 -27.24 16.22 23.71
C SER A 3 -27.26 16.92 22.34
N LEU A 4 -27.50 16.14 21.28
CA LEU A 4 -27.75 16.62 19.92
C LEU A 4 -29.16 16.21 19.51
N SER A 5 -29.96 17.15 19.00
CA SER A 5 -31.32 16.87 18.55
C SER A 5 -31.59 17.66 17.26
N GLY A 6 -32.19 17.00 16.29
CA GLY A 6 -32.54 17.60 15.01
C GLY A 6 -33.64 16.82 14.29
N ASP A 7 -34.02 17.29 13.11
CA ASP A 7 -34.81 16.51 12.16
C ASP A 7 -34.06 15.28 11.70
N SER A 8 -32.79 15.46 11.36
CA SER A 8 -31.77 14.44 11.17
C SER A 8 -30.48 14.84 11.88
N VAL A 9 -29.61 13.90 12.17
CA VAL A 9 -28.26 14.15 12.70
C VAL A 9 -27.25 13.45 11.82
N ILE A 10 -26.39 14.23 11.17
CA ILE A 10 -25.38 13.72 10.25
C ILE A 10 -24.00 14.14 10.77
N ILE A 11 -23.14 13.15 11.04
CA ILE A 11 -21.78 13.34 11.54
C ILE A 11 -20.83 12.65 10.54
N GLU A 12 -20.15 13.46 9.75
CA GLU A 12 -19.23 13.00 8.73
C GLU A 12 -17.80 13.44 9.02
N PRO A 13 -16.80 12.73 8.49
CA PRO A 13 -15.42 13.11 8.65
C PRO A 13 -15.05 14.26 7.70
N GLY A 14 -14.03 15.02 8.08
CA GLY A 14 -13.32 15.88 7.15
C GLY A 14 -12.40 15.06 6.24
N HIS A 15 -11.98 15.66 5.11
CA HIS A 15 -11.11 15.04 4.13
C HIS A 15 -9.81 15.84 3.97
N ASP A 16 -8.68 15.15 4.03
CA ASP A 16 -7.35 15.68 3.67
C ASP A 16 -6.93 15.08 2.32
N ARG A 17 -7.14 15.85 1.27
CA ARG A 17 -6.82 15.44 -0.10
C ARG A 17 -5.47 15.99 -0.51
N ARG A 18 -4.58 15.10 -0.96
CA ARG A 18 -3.24 15.44 -1.42
C ARG A 18 -3.00 14.85 -2.79
N THR A 19 -2.48 15.68 -3.67
CA THR A 19 -2.00 15.26 -5.00
C THR A 19 -0.53 15.65 -5.10
N ARG A 20 0.28 14.70 -5.56
CA ARG A 20 1.71 14.88 -5.74
C ARG A 20 2.12 14.41 -7.11
N ASP A 21 2.67 15.31 -7.90
CA ASP A 21 3.25 15.04 -9.20
C ASP A 21 4.76 15.25 -9.13
N GLU A 22 5.52 14.23 -9.43
CA GLU A 22 6.98 14.30 -9.45
C GLU A 22 7.50 13.89 -10.82
N THR A 23 8.41 14.69 -11.34
CA THR A 23 9.17 14.36 -12.54
C THR A 23 10.65 14.51 -12.23
N PHE A 24 11.39 13.43 -12.40
CA PHE A 24 12.84 13.43 -12.25
C PHE A 24 13.47 13.11 -13.61
N GLU A 25 14.34 13.98 -14.06
CA GLU A 25 15.15 13.76 -15.26
C GLU A 25 16.63 13.85 -14.92
N GLN A 26 17.39 12.86 -15.34
CA GLN A 26 18.84 12.85 -15.17
C GLN A 26 19.50 12.54 -16.51
N LYS A 27 20.50 13.32 -16.83
CA LYS A 27 21.40 13.06 -17.95
C LYS A 27 22.82 13.05 -17.41
N LYS A 28 23.54 11.99 -17.68
CA LYS A 28 24.95 11.84 -17.32
C LYS A 28 25.73 11.49 -18.58
N SER A 29 26.86 12.11 -18.75
CA SER A 29 27.85 11.72 -19.74
C SER A 29 29.24 11.94 -19.12
N GLY A 30 30.14 11.02 -19.38
CA GLY A 30 31.46 11.15 -18.78
C GLY A 30 32.41 10.00 -19.12
N LEU A 31 33.64 10.21 -18.75
CA LEU A 31 34.67 9.22 -18.82
C LEU A 31 34.62 8.38 -17.53
N THR A 32 34.52 7.08 -17.68
CA THR A 32 34.43 6.14 -16.56
C THR A 32 35.61 5.18 -16.61
N VAL A 33 36.26 5.00 -15.48
CA VAL A 33 37.22 3.92 -15.24
C VAL A 33 36.49 2.86 -14.39
N ALA A 34 36.46 1.64 -14.87
CA ALA A 34 35.76 0.55 -14.18
C ALA A 34 36.51 -0.77 -14.34
N LEU A 35 36.18 -1.73 -13.48
CA LEU A 35 36.59 -3.10 -13.67
C LEU A 35 35.85 -3.68 -14.88
N SER A 36 36.58 -4.35 -15.76
CA SER A 36 36.08 -4.95 -17.01
C SER A 36 36.17 -6.47 -16.97
N GLY A 37 35.58 -7.11 -17.98
CA GLY A 37 35.49 -8.56 -18.06
C GLY A 37 34.26 -9.12 -17.35
N THR A 38 34.06 -10.44 -17.39
CA THR A 38 32.89 -11.15 -16.87
C THR A 38 32.74 -10.92 -15.37
N VAL A 39 33.84 -11.06 -14.63
CA VAL A 39 33.89 -10.86 -13.19
C VAL A 39 33.73 -9.38 -12.81
N GLY A 40 34.47 -8.49 -13.51
CA GLY A 40 34.40 -7.05 -13.23
C GLY A 40 33.02 -6.47 -13.49
N SER A 41 32.34 -6.87 -14.56
CA SER A 41 30.97 -6.44 -14.89
C SER A 41 29.96 -6.92 -13.85
N ALA A 42 30.08 -8.15 -13.36
CA ALA A 42 29.20 -8.70 -12.35
C ALA A 42 29.36 -7.97 -10.99
N ILE A 43 30.60 -7.64 -10.60
CA ILE A 43 30.88 -6.84 -9.41
C ILE A 43 30.31 -5.42 -9.55
N ASN A 44 30.51 -4.75 -10.68
CA ASN A 44 29.94 -3.43 -10.94
C ASN A 44 28.41 -3.42 -10.86
N ASN A 45 27.74 -4.44 -11.39
CA ASN A 45 26.29 -4.59 -11.30
C ASN A 45 25.81 -4.75 -9.85
N ALA A 46 26.51 -5.55 -9.05
CA ALA A 46 26.20 -5.74 -7.64
C ALA A 46 26.35 -4.45 -6.83
N VAL A 47 27.42 -3.68 -7.08
CA VAL A 47 27.65 -2.37 -6.45
C VAL A 47 26.57 -1.37 -6.85
N SER A 48 26.19 -1.30 -8.12
CA SER A 48 25.13 -0.41 -8.61
C SER A 48 23.78 -0.76 -7.96
N ALA A 49 23.43 -2.04 -7.89
CA ALA A 49 22.20 -2.49 -7.22
C ALA A 49 22.17 -2.13 -5.72
N ALA A 50 23.33 -2.21 -5.04
CA ALA A 50 23.44 -1.81 -3.65
C ALA A 50 23.27 -0.30 -3.45
N GLN A 51 23.81 0.52 -4.37
CA GLN A 51 23.63 1.97 -4.34
C GLN A 51 22.16 2.37 -4.58
N GLU A 52 21.50 1.78 -5.57
CA GLU A 52 20.07 2.00 -5.84
C GLU A 52 19.21 1.67 -4.61
N THR A 53 19.52 0.60 -3.88
CA THR A 53 18.81 0.22 -2.64
C THR A 53 18.99 1.27 -1.54
N LYS A 54 20.19 1.85 -1.42
CA LYS A 54 20.49 2.86 -0.41
C LYS A 54 19.76 4.18 -0.67
N GLU A 55 19.55 4.54 -1.92
CA GLU A 55 18.90 5.80 -2.32
C GLU A 55 17.36 5.72 -2.24
N GLN A 56 16.79 4.54 -2.05
CA GLN A 56 15.35 4.34 -2.01
C GLN A 56 14.76 4.71 -0.65
N SER A 57 13.76 5.59 -0.65
CA SER A 57 13.09 6.07 0.58
C SER A 57 11.82 5.29 0.95
N ASP A 58 11.16 4.65 -0.01
CA ASP A 58 9.95 3.84 0.22
C ASP A 58 10.30 2.47 0.82
N GLY A 59 9.68 2.11 1.95
CA GLY A 59 10.00 0.89 2.70
C GLY A 59 9.73 -0.41 1.93
N ARG A 60 8.65 -0.49 1.15
CA ARG A 60 8.30 -1.68 0.34
C ARG A 60 9.22 -1.79 -0.88
N LEU A 61 9.47 -0.68 -1.52
CA LEU A 61 10.37 -0.61 -2.67
C LEU A 61 11.82 -0.89 -2.24
N LYS A 62 12.21 -0.43 -1.06
CA LYS A 62 13.51 -0.74 -0.45
C LYS A 62 13.70 -2.24 -0.18
N ALA A 63 12.67 -2.93 0.29
CA ALA A 63 12.72 -4.38 0.49
C ALA A 63 12.89 -5.14 -0.84
N LEU A 64 12.18 -4.70 -1.89
CA LEU A 64 12.31 -5.27 -3.24
C LEU A 64 13.70 -5.03 -3.84
N GLN A 65 14.23 -3.81 -3.70
CA GLN A 65 15.58 -3.45 -4.12
C GLN A 65 16.66 -4.22 -3.33
N ALA A 66 16.44 -4.47 -2.04
CA ALA A 66 17.33 -5.30 -1.23
C ALA A 66 17.40 -6.74 -1.77
N THR A 67 16.25 -7.31 -2.20
CA THR A 67 16.21 -8.62 -2.86
C THR A 67 17.00 -8.62 -4.17
N LYS A 68 16.84 -7.58 -5.00
CA LYS A 68 17.61 -7.38 -6.24
C LYS A 68 19.12 -7.32 -5.94
N THR A 69 19.52 -6.61 -4.89
CA THR A 69 20.93 -6.51 -4.47
C THR A 69 21.51 -7.86 -4.07
N VAL A 70 20.76 -8.66 -3.32
CA VAL A 70 21.20 -10.02 -2.92
C VAL A 70 21.36 -10.91 -4.16
N LEU A 71 20.38 -10.90 -5.08
CA LEU A 71 20.45 -11.66 -6.33
C LEU A 71 21.65 -11.23 -7.20
N SER A 72 21.91 -9.92 -7.31
CA SER A 72 23.08 -9.41 -8.04
C SER A 72 24.40 -9.84 -7.41
N GLY A 73 24.45 -9.91 -6.06
CA GLY A 73 25.61 -10.45 -5.34
C GLY A 73 25.85 -11.95 -5.61
N VAL A 74 24.78 -12.74 -5.67
CA VAL A 74 24.87 -14.16 -6.05
C VAL A 74 25.35 -14.31 -7.50
N GLN A 75 24.83 -13.52 -8.43
CA GLN A 75 25.29 -13.52 -9.83
C GLN A 75 26.76 -13.14 -9.96
N ALA A 76 27.24 -12.18 -9.16
CA ALA A 76 28.66 -11.82 -9.14
C ALA A 76 29.52 -13.01 -8.66
N GLY A 77 29.10 -13.72 -7.61
CA GLY A 77 29.78 -14.94 -7.14
C GLY A 77 29.83 -16.04 -8.19
N GLN A 78 28.70 -16.28 -8.87
CA GLN A 78 28.62 -17.27 -9.96
C GLN A 78 29.51 -16.88 -11.17
N ALA A 79 29.62 -15.59 -11.48
CA ALA A 79 30.48 -15.10 -12.56
C ALA A 79 31.97 -15.34 -12.24
N VAL A 80 32.39 -15.17 -10.99
CA VAL A 80 33.75 -15.49 -10.52
C VAL A 80 34.04 -16.99 -10.67
N ASP A 81 33.09 -17.81 -10.22
CA ASP A 81 33.22 -19.28 -10.25
C ASP A 81 33.27 -19.78 -11.73
N MET A 82 32.42 -19.24 -12.59
CA MET A 82 32.39 -19.57 -14.02
C MET A 82 33.71 -19.15 -14.70
N ALA A 83 34.19 -17.94 -14.45
CA ALA A 83 35.45 -17.46 -15.02
C ALA A 83 36.66 -18.30 -14.60
N ALA A 84 36.68 -18.74 -13.35
CA ALA A 84 37.71 -19.65 -12.84
C ALA A 84 37.66 -21.03 -13.47
N THR A 85 36.44 -21.54 -13.74
CA THR A 85 36.23 -22.88 -14.32
C THR A 85 36.46 -22.93 -15.82
N THR A 86 36.07 -21.86 -16.56
CA THR A 86 36.16 -21.83 -18.04
C THR A 86 37.48 -21.28 -18.55
N GLY A 87 38.34 -20.69 -17.68
CA GLY A 87 39.60 -20.08 -18.07
C GLY A 87 39.40 -18.87 -19.00
N ASP A 88 38.36 -18.06 -18.80
CA ASP A 88 38.04 -16.90 -19.65
C ASP A 88 39.24 -15.95 -19.75
N PRO A 89 39.76 -15.70 -20.98
CA PRO A 89 40.93 -14.84 -21.20
C PRO A 89 40.67 -13.36 -20.82
N ASN A 90 39.42 -12.96 -20.68
CA ASN A 90 39.02 -11.60 -20.32
C ASN A 90 38.32 -11.54 -18.95
N ALA A 91 38.66 -12.44 -18.03
CA ALA A 91 37.97 -12.55 -16.73
C ALA A 91 38.07 -11.29 -15.89
N MET A 92 39.24 -10.63 -15.87
CA MET A 92 39.46 -9.38 -15.09
C MET A 92 40.27 -8.38 -15.91
N GLY A 93 39.94 -7.11 -15.79
CA GLY A 93 40.69 -6.04 -16.43
C GLY A 93 40.27 -4.66 -15.94
N VAL A 94 40.88 -3.64 -16.50
CA VAL A 94 40.49 -2.23 -16.27
C VAL A 94 40.02 -1.68 -17.61
N SER A 95 38.90 -1.00 -17.59
CA SER A 95 38.30 -0.34 -18.74
C SER A 95 38.27 1.16 -18.57
N LEU A 96 38.50 1.87 -19.66
CA LEU A 96 38.24 3.28 -19.81
C LEU A 96 37.13 3.44 -20.86
N SER A 97 36.03 4.03 -20.46
CA SER A 97 34.86 4.18 -21.32
C SER A 97 34.28 5.57 -21.29
N LEU A 98 33.80 6.01 -22.44
CA LEU A 98 32.93 7.17 -22.55
C LEU A 98 31.49 6.67 -22.54
N THR A 99 30.72 7.10 -21.52
CA THR A 99 29.35 6.64 -21.36
C THR A 99 28.39 7.82 -21.37
N THR A 100 27.21 7.58 -21.88
CA THR A 100 26.07 8.49 -21.76
C THR A 100 24.87 7.74 -21.21
N GLN A 101 24.15 8.36 -20.30
CA GLN A 101 22.94 7.82 -19.73
C GLN A 101 21.90 8.92 -19.53
N LYS A 102 20.69 8.61 -19.91
CA LYS A 102 19.51 9.45 -19.67
C LYS A 102 18.47 8.61 -18.93
N SER A 103 17.92 9.16 -17.87
CA SER A 103 16.80 8.57 -17.16
C SER A 103 15.71 9.62 -16.92
N LYS A 104 14.47 9.17 -16.96
CA LYS A 104 13.29 9.95 -16.63
C LYS A 104 12.35 9.09 -15.79
N SER A 105 11.94 9.63 -14.68
CA SER A 105 10.91 9.04 -13.81
C SER A 105 9.81 10.07 -13.59
N GLN A 106 8.58 9.61 -13.69
CA GLN A 106 7.39 10.39 -13.40
C GLN A 106 6.56 9.59 -12.40
N GLN A 107 6.15 10.22 -11.31
CA GLN A 107 5.29 9.64 -10.31
C GLN A 107 4.12 10.57 -10.06
N HIS A 108 2.93 10.00 -10.00
CA HIS A 108 1.70 10.65 -9.60
C HIS A 108 1.12 9.90 -8.40
N ALA A 109 0.81 10.61 -7.33
CA ALA A 109 0.19 10.06 -6.15
C ALA A 109 -0.99 10.94 -5.73
N GLU A 110 -2.12 10.31 -5.50
CA GLU A 110 -3.31 10.91 -4.91
C GLU A 110 -3.63 10.19 -3.62
N SER A 111 -3.95 10.93 -2.57
CA SER A 111 -4.46 10.38 -1.32
C SER A 111 -5.64 11.21 -0.83
N ASP A 112 -6.65 10.53 -0.32
CA ASP A 112 -7.76 11.12 0.42
C ASP A 112 -7.80 10.43 1.79
N ALA A 113 -7.36 11.14 2.81
CA ALA A 113 -7.36 10.66 4.18
C ALA A 113 -8.50 11.31 4.95
N VAL A 114 -9.25 10.51 5.69
CA VAL A 114 -10.36 10.99 6.50
C VAL A 114 -9.89 11.39 7.89
N ALA A 115 -10.42 12.50 8.38
CA ALA A 115 -10.27 12.97 9.75
C ALA A 115 -11.65 12.91 10.41
N GLY A 116 -11.90 11.86 11.20
CA GLY A 116 -13.19 11.62 11.83
C GLY A 116 -13.59 12.72 12.82
N SER A 117 -14.88 12.99 12.89
CA SER A 117 -15.45 13.83 13.94
C SER A 117 -15.39 13.12 15.29
N THR A 118 -15.23 13.88 16.37
CA THR A 118 -15.19 13.33 17.74
C THR A 118 -16.22 14.01 18.61
N LEU A 119 -17.10 13.21 19.21
CA LEU A 119 -18.01 13.64 20.28
C LEU A 119 -17.54 13.02 21.59
N ASN A 120 -17.29 13.83 22.59
CA ASN A 120 -16.83 13.37 23.90
C ASN A 120 -17.70 13.97 25.01
N ALA A 121 -18.46 13.13 25.70
CA ALA A 121 -19.27 13.48 26.84
C ALA A 121 -18.64 12.92 28.11
N GLY A 122 -18.41 13.76 29.11
CA GLY A 122 -17.88 13.32 30.41
C GLY A 122 -18.85 12.40 31.16
N ASN A 123 -20.16 12.48 30.86
CA ASN A 123 -21.20 11.61 31.41
C ASN A 123 -22.02 11.03 30.24
N ASN A 124 -23.25 11.46 30.03
CA ASN A 124 -24.14 10.85 29.03
C ASN A 124 -24.07 11.56 27.67
N LEU A 125 -24.20 10.78 26.60
CA LEU A 125 -24.33 11.24 25.21
C LEU A 125 -25.70 10.84 24.67
N SER A 126 -26.47 11.80 24.17
CA SER A 126 -27.76 11.56 23.55
C SER A 126 -27.84 12.21 22.18
N ILE A 127 -28.22 11.44 21.17
CA ILE A 127 -28.44 11.91 19.79
C ILE A 127 -29.85 11.51 19.38
N THR A 128 -30.67 12.48 18.97
CA THR A 128 -32.06 12.26 18.58
C THR A 128 -32.36 12.87 17.23
N ALA A 129 -32.89 12.06 16.32
CA ALA A 129 -33.41 12.46 15.03
C ALA A 129 -34.93 12.28 14.98
N ASN A 130 -35.66 13.39 14.99
CA ASN A 130 -37.12 13.36 15.25
C ASN A 130 -38.01 13.28 13.99
N GLY A 131 -37.43 13.38 12.77
CA GLY A 131 -38.10 13.14 11.51
C GLY A 131 -39.35 13.99 11.26
N LYS A 132 -39.34 15.25 11.63
CA LYS A 132 -40.54 16.12 11.49
C LYS A 132 -40.76 16.65 10.10
N ASN A 133 -39.74 16.62 9.25
CA ASN A 133 -39.80 17.14 7.89
C ASN A 133 -39.87 15.97 6.85
N LYS A 134 -40.15 16.30 5.59
CA LYS A 134 -40.20 15.33 4.48
C LYS A 134 -38.93 15.36 3.60
N GLY A 135 -37.79 15.72 4.17
CA GLY A 135 -36.53 15.77 3.46
C GLY A 135 -35.86 14.40 3.35
N ALA A 136 -34.88 14.30 2.49
CA ALA A 136 -33.95 13.17 2.50
C ALA A 136 -33.26 13.11 3.86
N TYR A 137 -33.06 11.92 4.42
CA TYR A 137 -32.51 11.65 5.75
C TYR A 137 -33.35 12.18 6.93
N SER A 138 -34.61 12.59 6.71
CA SER A 138 -35.48 13.00 7.81
C SER A 138 -35.72 11.84 8.76
N GLY A 139 -35.40 12.01 10.02
CA GLY A 139 -35.47 10.98 11.04
C GLY A 139 -34.23 10.09 11.13
N ASP A 140 -33.18 10.31 10.31
CA ASP A 140 -31.99 9.48 10.32
C ASP A 140 -30.90 10.03 11.23
N ILE A 141 -30.17 9.10 11.84
CA ILE A 141 -28.86 9.34 12.45
C ILE A 141 -27.82 8.70 11.55
N VAL A 142 -26.97 9.51 10.94
CA VAL A 142 -25.88 9.06 10.06
C VAL A 142 -24.54 9.44 10.69
N ILE A 143 -23.68 8.45 10.94
CA ILE A 143 -22.35 8.68 11.53
C ILE A 143 -21.34 7.89 10.72
N ALA A 144 -20.35 8.59 10.15
CA ALA A 144 -19.33 7.99 9.32
C ALA A 144 -17.92 8.29 9.85
N GLY A 145 -17.07 7.26 9.98
CA GLY A 145 -15.66 7.37 10.30
C GLY A 145 -15.34 8.22 11.55
N SER A 146 -16.22 8.21 12.53
CA SER A 146 -16.22 9.15 13.65
C SER A 146 -16.21 8.43 15.00
N GLN A 147 -15.79 9.13 16.05
CA GLN A 147 -15.65 8.57 17.39
C GLN A 147 -16.61 9.24 18.36
N LEU A 148 -17.45 8.44 19.02
CA LEU A 148 -18.36 8.86 20.08
C LEU A 148 -17.91 8.23 21.39
N LYS A 149 -17.65 9.06 22.38
CA LYS A 149 -17.24 8.61 23.73
C LYS A 149 -18.14 9.22 24.79
N ALA A 150 -18.64 8.38 25.68
CA ALA A 150 -19.37 8.80 26.85
C ALA A 150 -18.84 8.12 28.12
N GLY A 151 -18.64 8.85 29.18
CA GLY A 151 -18.33 8.28 30.50
C GLY A 151 -19.51 7.57 31.17
N GLY A 152 -20.73 7.87 30.74
CA GLY A 152 -22.00 7.29 31.18
C GLY A 152 -22.68 6.50 30.06
N ASP A 153 -23.97 6.76 29.88
CA ASP A 153 -24.80 6.10 28.86
C ASP A 153 -24.71 6.80 27.50
N THR A 154 -24.81 6.03 26.42
CA THR A 154 -24.98 6.55 25.06
C THR A 154 -26.33 6.13 24.51
N THR A 155 -27.10 7.10 24.00
CA THR A 155 -28.42 6.86 23.40
C THR A 155 -28.46 7.46 22.00
N LEU A 156 -28.76 6.62 20.98
CA LEU A 156 -29.13 7.03 19.64
C LEU A 156 -30.61 6.70 19.44
N ASP A 157 -31.44 7.70 19.20
CA ASP A 157 -32.89 7.56 18.99
C ASP A 157 -33.26 8.20 17.65
N ALA A 158 -33.48 7.38 16.65
CA ALA A 158 -33.82 7.76 15.29
C ALA A 158 -35.28 7.41 14.99
N GLN A 159 -36.04 8.38 14.49
CA GLN A 159 -37.41 8.12 14.03
C GLN A 159 -37.43 7.19 12.81
N ASN A 160 -36.40 7.20 11.99
CA ASN A 160 -36.21 6.35 10.82
C ASN A 160 -34.97 5.46 11.02
N ASP A 161 -33.84 5.74 10.36
CA ASP A 161 -32.70 4.84 10.33
C ASP A 161 -31.53 5.29 11.22
N ILE A 162 -30.79 4.31 11.74
CA ILE A 162 -29.45 4.52 12.30
C ILE A 162 -28.42 3.91 11.34
N LEU A 163 -27.58 4.76 10.75
CA LEU A 163 -26.52 4.37 9.81
C LEU A 163 -25.15 4.69 10.41
N LEU A 164 -24.46 3.67 10.85
CA LEU A 164 -23.10 3.77 11.38
C LEU A 164 -22.14 3.14 10.36
N SER A 165 -21.28 3.94 9.74
CA SER A 165 -20.40 3.45 8.69
C SER A 165 -18.94 3.84 8.93
N GLY A 166 -18.02 3.05 8.40
CA GLY A 166 -16.64 3.49 8.24
C GLY A 166 -16.52 4.53 7.13
N ALA A 167 -15.42 5.25 7.13
CA ALA A 167 -15.06 6.18 6.07
C ALA A 167 -13.76 5.73 5.38
N ALA A 168 -13.76 5.77 4.05
CA ALA A 168 -12.65 5.25 3.26
C ALA A 168 -11.49 6.24 3.18
N ASN A 169 -10.30 5.78 3.56
CA ASN A 169 -9.04 6.40 3.18
C ASN A 169 -8.59 5.78 1.86
N THR A 170 -8.39 6.58 0.83
CA THR A 170 -7.98 6.07 -0.48
C THR A 170 -6.60 6.55 -0.86
N GLN A 171 -5.82 5.67 -1.47
CA GLN A 171 -4.52 6.00 -2.02
C GLN A 171 -4.40 5.45 -3.43
N LYS A 172 -3.97 6.30 -4.37
CA LYS A 172 -3.69 5.92 -5.75
C LYS A 172 -2.28 6.36 -6.10
N THR A 173 -1.53 5.47 -6.69
CA THR A 173 -0.18 5.77 -7.18
C THR A 173 -0.06 5.30 -8.62
N SER A 174 0.64 6.06 -9.43
CA SER A 174 1.05 5.60 -10.76
C SER A 174 2.42 6.15 -11.09
N GLY A 175 3.26 5.29 -11.67
CA GLY A 175 4.60 5.63 -12.05
C GLY A 175 4.91 5.25 -13.50
N LYS A 176 5.84 5.98 -14.09
CA LYS A 176 6.47 5.64 -15.36
C LYS A 176 7.94 5.95 -15.25
N ASN A 177 8.76 5.01 -15.66
CA ASN A 177 10.19 5.24 -15.74
C ASN A 177 10.71 4.87 -17.13
N SER A 178 11.73 5.55 -17.55
CA SER A 178 12.47 5.22 -18.76
C SER A 178 13.94 5.55 -18.57
N SER A 179 14.79 4.68 -19.05
CA SER A 179 16.22 4.94 -19.10
C SER A 179 16.81 4.48 -20.42
N SER A 180 17.80 5.17 -20.89
CA SER A 180 18.58 4.76 -22.05
C SER A 180 20.01 5.21 -21.85
N GLY A 181 20.93 4.39 -22.35
CA GLY A 181 22.33 4.71 -22.23
C GLY A 181 23.15 3.92 -23.23
N GLY A 182 24.40 4.26 -23.31
CA GLY A 182 25.37 3.56 -24.11
C GLY A 182 26.76 4.02 -23.78
N GLY A 183 27.72 3.24 -24.21
CA GLY A 183 29.13 3.55 -24.01
C GLY A 183 29.99 2.91 -25.05
N ILE A 184 31.13 3.54 -25.29
CA ILE A 184 32.24 3.00 -26.04
C ILE A 184 33.48 3.05 -25.16
N GLY A 185 34.34 2.08 -25.28
CA GLY A 185 35.52 2.09 -24.42
C GLY A 185 36.58 1.11 -24.87
N VAL A 186 37.69 1.20 -24.16
CA VAL A 186 38.84 0.32 -24.30
C VAL A 186 39.10 -0.36 -22.98
N SER A 187 39.42 -1.62 -22.99
CA SER A 187 39.82 -2.34 -21.79
C SER A 187 41.14 -3.05 -21.99
N ILE A 188 41.92 -3.13 -20.94
CA ILE A 188 43.12 -3.97 -20.86
C ILE A 188 42.81 -5.03 -19.82
N GLY A 189 42.82 -6.27 -20.23
CA GLY A 189 42.48 -7.40 -19.38
C GLY A 189 43.51 -8.52 -19.44
N ALA A 190 43.51 -9.35 -18.42
CA ALA A 190 44.29 -10.57 -18.35
C ALA A 190 43.39 -11.73 -17.92
N GLY A 191 43.60 -12.88 -18.52
CA GLY A 191 42.89 -14.12 -18.20
C GLY A 191 43.74 -15.34 -18.52
N GLY A 192 43.15 -16.53 -18.49
CA GLY A 192 43.86 -17.80 -18.65
C GLY A 192 44.71 -17.96 -19.91
N ASN A 193 44.48 -17.17 -20.96
CA ASN A 193 45.19 -17.23 -22.23
C ASN A 193 46.06 -15.98 -22.52
N GLY A 194 46.35 -15.14 -21.54
CA GLY A 194 47.24 -13.99 -21.68
C GLY A 194 46.54 -12.63 -21.49
N ALA A 195 47.31 -11.55 -21.75
CA ALA A 195 46.81 -10.19 -21.66
C ALA A 195 46.40 -9.67 -23.04
N GLY A 196 45.33 -8.89 -23.14
CA GLY A 196 44.84 -8.32 -24.38
C GLY A 196 44.26 -6.91 -24.22
N ILE A 197 44.20 -6.19 -25.33
CA ILE A 197 43.49 -4.91 -25.41
C ILE A 197 42.19 -5.15 -26.15
N SER A 198 41.08 -4.77 -25.57
CA SER A 198 39.77 -4.90 -26.17
C SER A 198 39.12 -3.55 -26.39
N VAL A 199 38.44 -3.40 -27.51
CA VAL A 199 37.51 -2.29 -27.74
C VAL A 199 36.09 -2.82 -27.54
N PHE A 200 35.21 -2.02 -26.94
CA PHE A 200 33.84 -2.43 -26.71
C PHE A 200 32.87 -1.28 -26.94
N ALA A 201 31.64 -1.66 -27.27
CA ALA A 201 30.50 -0.76 -27.34
C ALA A 201 29.28 -1.44 -26.74
N ASN A 202 28.44 -0.67 -26.01
CA ASN A 202 27.20 -1.15 -25.47
C ASN A 202 26.08 -0.10 -25.56
N VAL A 203 24.86 -0.57 -25.64
CA VAL A 203 23.66 0.25 -25.56
C VAL A 203 22.64 -0.44 -24.66
N ASN A 204 21.89 0.34 -23.92
CA ASN A 204 20.81 -0.17 -23.08
C ASN A 204 19.61 0.76 -23.10
N ALA A 205 18.44 0.19 -22.99
CA ALA A 205 17.20 0.92 -22.79
C ALA A 205 16.28 0.13 -21.85
N ALA A 206 15.60 0.85 -20.97
CA ALA A 206 14.60 0.26 -20.11
C ALA A 206 13.41 1.22 -19.97
N HIS A 207 12.23 0.65 -19.79
CA HIS A 207 11.02 1.38 -19.46
C HIS A 207 10.14 0.57 -18.53
N GLY A 208 9.47 1.26 -17.63
CA GLY A 208 8.57 0.67 -16.67
C GLY A 208 7.33 1.49 -16.45
N LYS A 209 6.32 0.83 -15.94
CA LYS A 209 5.08 1.42 -15.45
C LYS A 209 4.66 0.68 -14.19
N ASP A 210 4.14 1.43 -13.25
CA ASP A 210 3.52 0.89 -12.04
C ASP A 210 2.21 1.62 -11.77
N LYS A 211 1.29 0.91 -11.14
CA LYS A 211 0.03 1.43 -10.62
C LYS A 211 -0.28 0.74 -9.31
N GLY A 212 -0.70 1.51 -8.33
CA GLY A 212 -1.17 1.01 -7.06
C GLY A 212 -2.45 1.72 -6.65
N ASN A 213 -3.40 0.97 -6.11
CA ASN A 213 -4.60 1.50 -5.48
C ASN A 213 -4.75 0.83 -4.12
N GLY A 214 -5.09 1.59 -3.11
CA GLY A 214 -5.36 1.09 -1.78
C GLY A 214 -6.57 1.79 -1.17
N THR A 215 -7.33 1.06 -0.38
CA THR A 215 -8.40 1.59 0.45
C THR A 215 -8.28 0.99 1.83
N ASP A 216 -8.12 1.85 2.83
CA ASP A 216 -8.20 1.50 4.24
C ASP A 216 -9.41 2.21 4.84
N TRP A 217 -10.05 1.59 5.82
CA TRP A 217 -11.24 2.15 6.44
C TRP A 217 -10.93 2.72 7.83
N THR A 218 -11.47 3.89 8.11
CA THR A 218 -11.58 4.44 9.46
C THR A 218 -12.95 4.12 9.97
N GLU A 219 -13.04 3.26 10.97
CA GLU A 219 -14.33 2.82 11.51
C GLU A 219 -15.00 3.90 12.36
N THR A 220 -16.32 3.83 12.42
CA THR A 220 -17.09 4.56 13.44
C THR A 220 -17.05 3.77 14.74
N THR A 221 -16.71 4.42 15.84
CA THR A 221 -16.69 3.80 17.17
C THR A 221 -17.62 4.53 18.13
N ILE A 222 -18.39 3.75 18.85
CA ILE A 222 -19.19 4.21 20.00
C ILE A 222 -18.66 3.51 21.25
N ASP A 223 -18.05 4.27 22.14
CA ASP A 223 -17.52 3.79 23.41
C ASP A 223 -18.29 4.40 24.59
N SER A 224 -19.04 3.58 25.29
CA SER A 224 -19.84 4.00 26.45
C SER A 224 -19.31 3.36 27.73
N GLY A 225 -19.11 4.16 28.76
CA GLY A 225 -18.68 3.66 30.06
C GLY A 225 -19.77 2.85 30.79
N LYS A 226 -21.02 2.99 30.36
CA LYS A 226 -22.17 2.23 30.87
C LYS A 226 -22.94 1.58 29.72
N ASN A 227 -24.15 1.99 29.46
CA ASN A 227 -25.04 1.34 28.51
C ASN A 227 -25.04 2.06 27.17
N VAL A 228 -25.23 1.31 26.08
CA VAL A 228 -25.56 1.85 24.77
C VAL A 228 -26.99 1.46 24.42
N THR A 229 -27.78 2.45 24.02
CA THR A 229 -29.13 2.24 23.50
C THR A 229 -29.20 2.73 22.07
N LEU A 230 -29.51 1.81 21.13
CA LEU A 230 -29.79 2.10 19.73
C LEU A 230 -31.27 1.86 19.49
N LYS A 231 -31.99 2.92 19.12
CA LYS A 231 -33.39 2.80 18.78
C LYS A 231 -33.65 3.43 17.44
N SER A 232 -34.12 2.63 16.49
CA SER A 232 -34.51 3.05 15.15
C SER A 232 -35.97 2.68 14.86
N GLY A 233 -36.69 3.60 14.26
CA GLY A 233 -38.05 3.33 13.80
C GLY A 233 -38.12 2.42 12.59
N HIS A 234 -37.02 2.32 11.82
CA HIS A 234 -36.88 1.45 10.65
C HIS A 234 -35.60 0.62 10.75
N ASP A 235 -34.53 0.93 10.02
CA ASP A 235 -33.34 0.07 9.99
C ASP A 235 -32.22 0.56 10.92
N THR A 236 -31.39 -0.39 11.36
CA THR A 236 -30.07 -0.09 11.96
C THR A 236 -29.00 -0.80 11.14
N VAL A 237 -28.08 -0.02 10.60
CA VAL A 237 -26.98 -0.51 9.76
C VAL A 237 -25.63 -0.16 10.40
N LEU A 238 -24.81 -1.18 10.63
CA LEU A 238 -23.41 -1.06 11.03
C LEU A 238 -22.54 -1.58 9.88
N ASP A 239 -21.90 -0.70 9.15
CA ASP A 239 -21.02 -1.02 8.01
C ASP A 239 -19.62 -0.43 8.24
N GLY A 240 -18.76 -1.14 8.94
CA GLY A 240 -17.49 -0.62 9.44
C GLY A 240 -17.68 0.21 10.70
N ALA A 241 -18.39 -0.35 11.69
CA ALA A 241 -18.64 0.32 12.96
C ALA A 241 -18.54 -0.62 14.15
N GLN A 242 -18.10 -0.10 15.27
CA GLN A 242 -18.02 -0.81 16.55
C GLN A 242 -18.82 -0.08 17.63
N VAL A 243 -19.63 -0.83 18.34
CA VAL A 243 -20.42 -0.33 19.48
C VAL A 243 -20.00 -1.07 20.74
N ASN A 244 -19.44 -0.33 21.69
CA ASN A 244 -18.89 -0.84 22.93
C ASN A 244 -19.63 -0.26 24.14
N GLY A 245 -20.08 -1.10 25.06
CA GLY A 245 -20.73 -0.68 26.28
C GLY A 245 -20.86 -1.79 27.30
N ASN A 246 -21.18 -1.47 28.56
CA ASN A 246 -21.43 -2.49 29.57
C ASN A 246 -22.66 -3.34 29.22
N LYS A 247 -23.75 -2.69 28.83
CA LYS A 247 -24.96 -3.31 28.28
C LYS A 247 -25.31 -2.64 26.95
N ILE A 248 -25.70 -3.44 25.94
CA ILE A 248 -26.18 -2.91 24.67
C ILE A 248 -27.65 -3.29 24.50
N VAL A 249 -28.48 -2.27 24.29
CA VAL A 249 -29.87 -2.41 23.96
C VAL A 249 -30.10 -1.92 22.54
N ALA A 250 -30.65 -2.76 21.66
CA ALA A 250 -31.00 -2.39 20.30
C ALA A 250 -32.49 -2.69 20.06
N ASP A 251 -33.27 -1.65 19.84
CA ASP A 251 -34.68 -1.74 19.44
C ASP A 251 -34.80 -1.23 18.00
N VAL A 252 -34.89 -2.18 17.06
CA VAL A 252 -34.84 -1.95 15.61
C VAL A 252 -36.20 -2.24 15.01
N GLY A 253 -36.85 -1.23 14.46
CA GLY A 253 -38.22 -1.35 13.95
C GLY A 253 -38.35 -2.27 12.75
N HIS A 254 -37.31 -2.43 11.92
CA HIS A 254 -37.35 -3.29 10.71
C HIS A 254 -36.10 -4.18 10.61
N ASP A 255 -34.98 -3.77 9.99
CA ASP A 255 -33.82 -4.63 9.76
C ASP A 255 -32.58 -4.21 10.54
N LEU A 256 -31.85 -5.19 11.07
CA LEU A 256 -30.51 -5.01 11.63
C LEU A 256 -29.48 -5.62 10.66
N LEU A 257 -28.65 -4.77 10.04
CA LEU A 257 -27.62 -5.17 9.11
C LEU A 257 -26.24 -4.82 9.67
N MET A 258 -25.35 -5.80 9.78
CA MET A 258 -23.99 -5.60 10.27
C MET A 258 -23.00 -6.19 9.28
N ARG A 259 -22.06 -5.38 8.78
CA ARG A 259 -21.06 -5.80 7.79
C ARG A 259 -19.69 -5.25 8.11
N SER A 260 -18.68 -6.10 8.07
CA SER A 260 -17.29 -5.68 8.17
C SER A 260 -16.77 -5.22 6.82
N GLN A 261 -16.09 -4.08 6.82
CA GLN A 261 -15.47 -3.53 5.62
C GLN A 261 -14.10 -4.17 5.40
N GLN A 262 -13.71 -4.29 4.13
CA GLN A 262 -12.43 -4.86 3.73
C GLN A 262 -11.48 -3.78 3.24
N ASN A 263 -10.31 -3.75 3.82
CA ASN A 263 -9.18 -3.03 3.26
C ASN A 263 -8.71 -3.75 2.00
N ASN A 264 -8.40 -3.01 0.96
CA ASN A 264 -7.86 -3.57 -0.26
C ASN A 264 -6.58 -2.88 -0.68
N SER A 265 -5.74 -3.61 -1.40
CA SER A 265 -4.53 -3.08 -2.01
C SER A 265 -4.24 -3.84 -3.30
N ASP A 266 -4.32 -3.14 -4.41
CA ASP A 266 -3.95 -3.65 -5.73
C ASP A 266 -2.67 -2.98 -6.21
N TYR A 267 -1.72 -3.77 -6.69
CA TYR A 267 -0.49 -3.27 -7.29
C TYR A 267 -0.19 -4.02 -8.58
N ASP A 268 0.09 -3.28 -9.64
CA ASP A 268 0.48 -3.80 -10.97
C ASP A 268 1.73 -3.06 -11.44
N SER A 269 2.78 -3.81 -11.77
CA SER A 269 4.03 -3.26 -12.27
C SER A 269 4.52 -4.07 -13.47
N LYS A 270 5.05 -3.36 -14.45
CA LYS A 270 5.69 -3.94 -15.62
C LYS A 270 6.98 -3.19 -15.93
N GLN A 271 8.08 -3.93 -15.98
CA GLN A 271 9.40 -3.43 -16.36
C GLN A 271 9.88 -4.19 -17.60
N THR A 272 10.44 -3.48 -18.55
CA THR A 272 11.06 -4.08 -19.73
C THR A 272 12.43 -3.45 -19.93
N SER A 273 13.43 -4.26 -20.18
CA SER A 273 14.77 -3.78 -20.49
C SER A 273 15.36 -4.53 -21.68
N VAL A 274 16.18 -3.83 -22.44
CA VAL A 274 16.96 -4.38 -23.55
C VAL A 274 18.36 -3.82 -23.42
N ALA A 275 19.35 -4.68 -23.58
CA ALA A 275 20.75 -4.29 -23.65
C ALA A 275 21.44 -5.08 -24.75
N ALA A 276 22.29 -4.42 -25.49
CA ALA A 276 23.13 -5.05 -26.50
C ALA A 276 24.56 -4.49 -26.42
N GLY A 277 25.52 -5.31 -26.67
CA GLY A 277 26.90 -4.88 -26.70
C GLY A 277 27.80 -5.85 -27.43
N GLY A 278 28.98 -5.40 -27.74
CA GLY A 278 30.01 -6.22 -28.38
C GLY A 278 31.39 -5.73 -28.02
N SER A 279 32.35 -6.63 -28.10
CA SER A 279 33.77 -6.35 -27.92
C SER A 279 34.61 -7.10 -28.93
N PHE A 280 35.76 -6.55 -29.21
CA PHE A 280 36.81 -7.19 -30.02
C PHE A 280 38.14 -7.04 -29.31
N THR A 281 38.83 -8.14 -29.13
CA THR A 281 40.13 -8.21 -28.44
C THR A 281 41.29 -8.41 -29.45
N PHE A 282 42.16 -7.44 -29.48
CA PHE A 282 43.43 -7.51 -30.21
C PHE A 282 44.41 -8.35 -29.36
N GLY A 283 45.13 -9.24 -30.02
CA GLY A 283 46.01 -10.20 -29.34
C GLY A 283 45.52 -11.63 -29.53
N THR A 284 44.30 -11.91 -29.11
CA THR A 284 43.61 -13.19 -29.36
C THR A 284 42.82 -13.20 -30.67
N MET A 285 42.63 -12.02 -31.31
CA MET A 285 41.78 -11.83 -32.51
C MET A 285 40.36 -12.38 -32.31
N SER A 286 39.82 -12.23 -31.11
CA SER A 286 38.51 -12.73 -30.72
C SER A 286 37.51 -11.59 -30.53
N GLY A 287 36.26 -11.84 -30.88
CA GLY A 287 35.14 -10.92 -30.65
C GLY A 287 34.02 -11.60 -29.90
N SER A 288 33.28 -10.83 -29.11
CA SER A 288 32.06 -11.27 -28.44
C SER A 288 30.96 -10.26 -28.63
N GLY A 289 29.71 -10.74 -28.61
CA GLY A 289 28.55 -9.90 -28.67
C GLY A 289 27.44 -10.50 -27.82
N TYR A 290 26.57 -9.63 -27.27
CA TYR A 290 25.42 -10.07 -26.52
C TYR A 290 24.19 -9.20 -26.80
N ILE A 291 23.04 -9.81 -26.70
CA ILE A 291 21.74 -9.14 -26.68
C ILE A 291 20.96 -9.74 -25.51
N ASN A 292 20.54 -8.89 -24.58
CA ASN A 292 19.72 -9.28 -23.48
C ASN A 292 18.40 -8.52 -23.52
N ALA A 293 17.31 -9.23 -23.33
CA ALA A 293 16.00 -8.63 -23.16
C ALA A 293 15.35 -9.24 -21.91
N SER A 294 14.80 -8.40 -21.05
CA SER A 294 14.03 -8.86 -19.90
C SER A 294 12.68 -8.16 -19.82
N GLN A 295 11.71 -8.88 -19.31
CA GLN A 295 10.41 -8.34 -18.98
C GLN A 295 9.97 -8.89 -17.63
N ASP A 296 9.79 -7.99 -16.66
CA ASP A 296 9.31 -8.31 -15.34
C ASP A 296 7.88 -7.78 -15.20
N LYS A 297 7.00 -8.60 -14.65
CA LYS A 297 5.63 -8.22 -14.32
C LYS A 297 5.35 -8.66 -12.90
N MET A 298 4.79 -7.75 -12.11
CA MET A 298 4.32 -8.05 -10.77
C MET A 298 2.88 -7.60 -10.64
N LYS A 299 2.05 -8.50 -10.12
CA LYS A 299 0.67 -8.21 -9.74
C LYS A 299 0.49 -8.68 -8.32
N SER A 300 -0.01 -7.81 -7.48
CA SER A 300 -0.38 -8.13 -6.11
C SER A 300 -1.80 -7.64 -5.88
N ARG A 301 -2.60 -8.49 -5.26
CA ARG A 301 -3.95 -8.15 -4.84
C ARG A 301 -4.13 -8.64 -3.42
N PHE A 302 -4.63 -7.76 -2.57
CA PHE A 302 -4.80 -8.05 -1.15
C PHE A 302 -6.12 -7.47 -0.68
N ASP A 303 -6.92 -8.31 -0.04
CA ASP A 303 -8.17 -7.95 0.62
C ASP A 303 -8.12 -8.50 2.05
N SER A 304 -8.44 -7.68 3.04
CA SER A 304 -8.40 -8.07 4.46
C SER A 304 -9.39 -7.28 5.28
N VAL A 305 -10.06 -7.95 6.20
CA VAL A 305 -10.78 -7.28 7.29
C VAL A 305 -9.77 -6.99 8.39
N ALA A 306 -9.42 -5.71 8.57
CA ALA A 306 -8.49 -5.30 9.62
C ALA A 306 -9.18 -5.24 10.97
N GLU A 307 -10.38 -4.69 11.00
CA GLU A 307 -11.22 -4.57 12.19
C GLU A 307 -12.62 -5.10 11.85
N GLN A 308 -13.20 -5.85 12.79
CA GLN A 308 -14.54 -6.42 12.59
C GLN A 308 -15.59 -5.44 13.09
N THR A 309 -16.59 -5.18 12.26
CA THR A 309 -17.82 -4.54 12.70
C THR A 309 -18.47 -5.35 13.80
N GLY A 310 -18.90 -4.70 14.86
CA GLY A 310 -19.49 -5.46 15.95
C GLY A 310 -20.19 -4.65 17.02
N MET A 311 -20.94 -5.38 17.82
CA MET A 311 -21.46 -4.94 19.09
C MET A 311 -20.77 -5.73 20.20
N PHE A 312 -20.14 -5.04 21.14
CA PHE A 312 -19.36 -5.65 22.20
C PHE A 312 -19.89 -5.19 23.56
N ALA A 313 -20.58 -6.09 24.23
CA ALA A 313 -21.13 -5.82 25.56
C ALA A 313 -20.22 -6.31 26.68
N GLY A 314 -20.22 -5.62 27.79
CA GLY A 314 -19.64 -6.08 29.04
C GLY A 314 -20.56 -7.02 29.84
N ASP A 315 -20.44 -6.97 31.16
CA ASP A 315 -21.19 -7.84 32.09
C ASP A 315 -22.72 -7.63 32.05
N GLY A 316 -23.20 -6.52 31.47
CA GLY A 316 -24.62 -6.24 31.30
C GLY A 316 -25.27 -6.96 30.11
N GLY A 317 -24.46 -7.53 29.21
CA GLY A 317 -24.93 -8.32 28.06
C GLY A 317 -25.73 -7.53 27.02
N PHE A 318 -26.63 -8.22 26.34
CA PHE A 318 -27.43 -7.69 25.24
C PHE A 318 -28.94 -7.79 25.50
N ASP A 319 -29.67 -6.83 24.91
CA ASP A 319 -31.10 -6.91 24.72
C ASP A 319 -31.39 -6.36 23.32
N ILE A 320 -31.55 -7.25 22.35
CA ILE A 320 -31.69 -6.93 20.93
C ILE A 320 -33.05 -7.41 20.43
N ALA A 321 -33.89 -6.48 20.03
CA ALA A 321 -35.17 -6.73 19.38
C ALA A 321 -35.15 -6.17 17.95
N VAL A 322 -35.52 -6.99 16.99
CA VAL A 322 -35.54 -6.63 15.56
C VAL A 322 -36.90 -7.00 14.98
N GLY A 323 -37.50 -6.05 14.29
CA GLY A 323 -38.87 -6.22 13.80
C GLY A 323 -38.98 -7.18 12.63
N ASN A 324 -37.99 -7.31 11.76
CA ASN A 324 -38.04 -8.13 10.57
C ASN A 324 -36.80 -9.03 10.40
N HIS A 325 -35.65 -8.51 9.93
CA HIS A 325 -34.52 -9.33 9.54
C HIS A 325 -33.23 -8.92 10.24
N THR A 326 -32.37 -9.90 10.53
CA THR A 326 -31.01 -9.65 11.04
C THR A 326 -30.00 -10.34 10.16
N GLN A 327 -29.01 -9.59 9.66
CA GLN A 327 -27.93 -10.10 8.83
C GLN A 327 -26.56 -9.68 9.37
N LEU A 328 -25.64 -10.63 9.46
CA LEU A 328 -24.25 -10.43 9.86
C LEU A 328 -23.32 -10.93 8.75
N ASP A 329 -22.58 -10.02 8.15
CA ASP A 329 -21.57 -10.31 7.11
C ASP A 329 -20.18 -10.06 7.69
N GLY A 330 -19.54 -11.10 8.23
CA GLY A 330 -18.26 -11.02 8.89
C GLY A 330 -18.27 -10.16 10.18
N ALA A 331 -19.43 -9.84 10.68
CA ALA A 331 -19.64 -9.02 11.88
C ALA A 331 -19.75 -9.87 13.14
N VAL A 332 -19.60 -9.23 14.31
CA VAL A 332 -19.56 -9.88 15.62
C VAL A 332 -20.58 -9.27 16.57
N ILE A 333 -21.29 -10.13 17.30
CA ILE A 333 -22.04 -9.77 18.51
C ILE A 333 -21.44 -10.60 19.64
N ALA A 334 -20.74 -9.97 20.57
CA ALA A 334 -20.01 -10.67 21.64
C ALA A 334 -20.18 -9.97 22.98
N SER A 335 -20.31 -10.75 24.04
CA SER A 335 -20.37 -10.28 25.43
C SER A 335 -19.27 -10.91 26.28
N THR A 336 -18.76 -10.17 27.23
CA THR A 336 -17.89 -10.69 28.28
C THR A 336 -18.66 -11.27 29.47
N ASP A 337 -19.99 -11.19 29.44
CA ASP A 337 -20.84 -11.80 30.47
C ASP A 337 -20.60 -13.32 30.54
N ARG A 338 -20.07 -13.76 31.65
CA ARG A 338 -19.80 -15.17 31.95
C ARG A 338 -21.01 -15.93 32.50
N LYS A 339 -22.15 -15.33 32.53
CA LYS A 339 -23.40 -16.01 32.90
C LYS A 339 -23.93 -16.81 31.71
N SER A 340 -23.20 -17.82 31.29
CA SER A 340 -23.79 -18.88 30.48
C SER A 340 -24.83 -19.59 31.35
N VAL A 341 -26.10 -19.32 31.09
CA VAL A 341 -27.17 -20.18 31.57
C VAL A 341 -27.09 -21.47 30.80
N VAL A 342 -26.74 -22.54 31.51
CA VAL A 342 -26.87 -23.93 31.03
C VAL A 342 -28.32 -24.27 30.92
#